data_ee9e5d28c2a26e391b7e153496f359ab
#
_entry.id   ee9e5d28c2a26e391b7e153496f359ab
#
_cell.length_a   1.000
_cell.length_b   1.000
_cell.length_c   1.000
_cell.angle_alpha   90.00
_cell.angle_beta   90.00
_cell.angle_gamma   90.00
#
_symmetry.space_group_name_H-M   'P 1'
#
loop_
_entity.id
_entity.type
_entity.pdbx_description
1 polymer ?
#
loop_
_entity_poly.entity_id
_entity_poly.type
_entity_poly.pdbx_seq_one_letter_code
_entity_poly.pdbx_strand_id
1 'polypeptide(L)'
;MSRSLLRANIVLPILFFVGLACADSTRDALEAPPDPSGAQVFADNCAVCHALPLMAYQFPQMNGRPPGFVYDALTTGPMRRIGRNLDEASRHAAAEFFTGVDFGTPESERDYTVSPACEGDRLAFDWSDRAHPSWGGSLRNHRNVASNEGYSREDVGSLAVQWVVAFPEATQLRSHPTAGGGAVFVGSHNGSVYALDQETGCTRWHFKAGAEVRSAITLTPRPAGDEVLGGPDGMLAVFADRAANTYAVDAETGVLAWKTSMDPHPSAAVTGSVSAFDGRLFVPISSNEDVGPLDKNYACCTHSGAVVAVDAGTGEILWRTATIEEAPRVTGHTNAGTEIRGPSGASVWNTPTISRRHGLLFVGSGNNHSQPASARSDSILAMDLESGRVVWSHQAQAEDAWNAACLWSVSDQVGCPMPVGPDIDFGATTMLVELEGREVLVAGAKSGVLHAFDAETGTLVWRRRISQGGAEDGIRYGMATRDGVLYVPSTDARDDPSQGATARPGLYAVMLEEAKPLWSVDRETLCAGSAECDDAIGAPPLVMDEVLFIGAIDGVLYALDRETGAVLWRMETAREFETLRGTKTRGGALYGTVGPMYANGRLFVSSGYGQAERPGNALIALAPE
;
A
#
# COMPACT_ATOMS: atom_id res chain seq x y z
N MET A 1 -35.73 24.24 -25.10
CA MET A 1 -36.51 24.85 -24.00
C MET A 1 -35.62 24.86 -22.77
N SER A 2 -35.32 26.05 -22.33
CA SER A 2 -34.40 26.44 -21.27
C SER A 2 -34.79 25.90 -19.89
N ARG A 3 -33.83 25.45 -19.06
CA ARG A 3 -33.88 25.63 -17.61
C ARG A 3 -32.47 25.87 -17.08
N SER A 4 -32.37 27.00 -16.46
CA SER A 4 -31.24 27.71 -15.92
C SER A 4 -30.68 27.06 -14.63
N LEU A 5 -29.37 27.09 -14.55
CA LEU A 5 -28.56 26.85 -13.35
C LEU A 5 -28.59 28.10 -12.45
N LEU A 6 -28.90 27.91 -11.18
CA LEU A 6 -28.65 28.90 -10.14
C LEU A 6 -27.25 28.68 -9.53
N ARG A 7 -26.38 29.66 -9.78
CA ARG A 7 -25.13 29.81 -9.03
C ARG A 7 -25.41 30.61 -7.76
N ALA A 8 -25.06 30.10 -6.60
CA ALA A 8 -25.00 30.86 -5.38
C ALA A 8 -23.57 31.38 -5.16
N ASN A 9 -23.34 32.65 -5.39
CA ASN A 9 -22.13 33.37 -5.00
C ASN A 9 -22.26 33.78 -3.53
N ILE A 10 -21.36 33.31 -2.68
CA ILE A 10 -21.14 33.87 -1.34
C ILE A 10 -19.90 34.76 -1.42
N VAL A 11 -20.12 36.06 -1.37
CA VAL A 11 -19.09 37.10 -1.23
C VAL A 11 -19.02 37.48 0.24
N LEU A 12 -17.86 37.28 0.87
CA LEU A 12 -17.56 37.82 2.20
C LEU A 12 -16.79 39.13 2.04
N PRO A 13 -17.20 40.23 2.70
CA PRO A 13 -16.49 41.49 2.59
C PRO A 13 -15.30 41.56 3.56
N ILE A 14 -14.15 41.94 3.03
CA ILE A 14 -12.96 42.33 3.78
C ILE A 14 -13.13 43.78 4.21
N LEU A 15 -13.15 44.02 5.52
CA LEU A 15 -13.08 45.35 6.11
C LEU A 15 -11.63 45.73 6.40
N PHE A 16 -11.13 46.73 5.69
CA PHE A 16 -9.90 47.46 6.02
C PHE A 16 -10.18 48.47 7.13
N PHE A 17 -9.42 48.42 8.22
CA PHE A 17 -9.25 49.54 9.13
C PHE A 17 -7.82 50.04 9.06
N VAL A 18 -7.68 51.27 8.58
CA VAL A 18 -6.45 52.08 8.68
C VAL A 18 -6.59 52.98 9.90
N GLY A 19 -5.70 52.81 10.86
CA GLY A 19 -5.57 53.76 11.99
C GLY A 19 -4.12 54.10 12.21
N LEU A 20 -3.72 55.33 11.87
CA LEU A 20 -2.47 55.96 12.26
C LEU A 20 -2.54 56.35 13.73
N ALA A 21 -1.50 56.03 14.50
CA ALA A 21 -1.12 56.81 15.68
C ALA A 21 0.38 56.70 15.92
N CYS A 22 0.97 57.82 16.30
CA CYS A 22 2.36 58.16 16.39
C CYS A 22 3.11 57.47 17.56
N ALA A 23 4.40 57.49 17.40
CA ALA A 23 5.50 56.98 18.24
C ALA A 23 5.45 57.35 19.72
N ASP A 24 5.87 56.39 20.55
CA ASP A 24 6.70 56.70 21.71
C ASP A 24 7.76 55.57 21.89
N SER A 25 9.00 56.02 22.09
CA SER A 25 10.18 55.18 22.13
C SER A 25 10.48 54.73 23.55
N THR A 26 10.23 53.48 23.85
CA THR A 26 10.89 52.77 24.96
C THR A 26 11.44 51.46 24.43
N ARG A 27 12.73 51.19 24.72
CA ARG A 27 13.41 49.95 24.44
C ARG A 27 12.71 48.82 25.18
N ASP A 28 11.82 48.13 24.50
CA ASP A 28 11.31 46.85 24.99
C ASP A 28 12.18 45.71 24.43
N ALA A 29 12.44 44.77 25.31
CA ALA A 29 13.08 43.52 25.00
C ALA A 29 12.35 42.89 23.81
N LEU A 30 13.11 42.38 22.85
CA LEU A 30 12.57 41.54 21.76
C LEU A 30 11.80 40.38 22.39
N GLU A 31 10.49 40.53 22.57
CA GLU A 31 9.62 39.40 22.80
C GLU A 31 9.79 38.44 21.62
N ALA A 32 10.01 37.17 21.94
CA ALA A 32 9.98 36.12 20.92
C ALA A 32 8.67 36.27 20.14
N PRO A 33 8.69 36.10 18.80
CA PRO A 33 7.46 36.13 18.02
C PRO A 33 6.46 35.15 18.65
N PRO A 34 5.16 35.52 18.74
CA PRO A 34 4.15 34.62 19.28
C PRO A 34 4.18 33.30 18.51
N ASP A 35 3.99 32.19 19.21
CA ASP A 35 3.93 30.86 18.61
C ASP A 35 2.97 30.90 17.41
N PRO A 36 3.37 30.31 16.26
CA PRO A 36 2.56 30.36 15.06
C PRO A 36 1.21 29.66 15.30
N SER A 37 0.11 30.27 14.86
CA SER A 37 -1.17 29.56 14.94
C SER A 37 -1.15 28.33 14.02
N GLY A 38 -1.71 27.21 14.45
CA GLY A 38 -1.80 25.99 13.65
C GLY A 38 -2.47 26.22 12.27
N ALA A 39 -3.45 27.12 12.21
CA ALA A 39 -4.10 27.53 10.95
C ALA A 39 -3.12 28.23 9.98
N GLN A 40 -2.22 29.06 10.48
CA GLN A 40 -1.20 29.71 9.66
C GLN A 40 -0.15 28.71 9.18
N VAL A 41 0.32 27.82 10.05
CA VAL A 41 1.25 26.74 9.67
C VAL A 41 0.63 25.88 8.57
N PHE A 42 -0.65 25.54 8.71
CA PHE A 42 -1.38 24.80 7.69
C PHE A 42 -1.44 25.56 6.35
N ALA A 43 -1.85 26.80 6.35
CA ALA A 43 -1.98 27.61 5.14
C ALA A 43 -0.67 27.73 4.37
N ASP A 44 0.44 27.90 5.10
CA ASP A 44 1.76 28.14 4.51
C ASP A 44 2.47 26.87 4.04
N ASN A 45 2.21 25.71 4.67
CA ASN A 45 3.01 24.50 4.45
C ASN A 45 2.20 23.24 4.05
N CYS A 46 0.91 23.19 4.35
CA CYS A 46 0.11 21.98 4.23
C CYS A 46 -1.01 22.11 3.18
N ALA A 47 -1.59 23.30 3.04
CA ALA A 47 -2.74 23.55 2.17
C ALA A 47 -2.46 23.24 0.69
N VAL A 48 -1.22 23.39 0.24
CA VAL A 48 -0.80 23.08 -1.13
C VAL A 48 -1.17 21.66 -1.56
N CYS A 49 -1.18 20.70 -0.62
CA CYS A 49 -1.60 19.33 -0.86
C CYS A 49 -2.96 19.02 -0.20
N HIS A 50 -3.12 19.37 1.08
CA HIS A 50 -4.28 18.94 1.87
C HIS A 50 -5.56 19.75 1.63
N ALA A 51 -5.51 20.89 0.95
CA ALA A 51 -6.71 21.60 0.47
C ALA A 51 -7.24 21.07 -0.87
N LEU A 52 -6.53 20.12 -1.50
CA LEU A 52 -6.96 19.52 -2.76
C LEU A 52 -8.10 18.52 -2.52
N PRO A 53 -9.10 18.41 -3.41
CA PRO A 53 -10.22 17.49 -3.23
C PRO A 53 -9.79 16.05 -2.96
N LEU A 54 -8.75 15.58 -3.66
CA LEU A 54 -8.17 14.24 -3.51
C LEU A 54 -7.57 13.98 -2.11
N MET A 55 -7.18 15.02 -1.37
CA MET A 55 -6.55 14.91 -0.04
C MET A 55 -7.41 15.48 1.08
N ALA A 56 -8.42 16.28 0.76
CA ALA A 56 -9.26 16.97 1.73
C ALA A 56 -10.09 16.02 2.61
N TYR A 57 -10.38 14.80 2.14
CA TYR A 57 -11.11 13.78 2.91
C TYR A 57 -10.41 13.38 4.21
N GLN A 58 -9.10 13.58 4.32
CA GLN A 58 -8.33 13.20 5.51
C GLN A 58 -8.63 14.10 6.72
N PHE A 59 -9.04 15.34 6.51
CA PHE A 59 -9.28 16.30 7.59
C PHE A 59 -10.37 15.86 8.59
N PRO A 60 -11.59 15.52 8.16
CA PRO A 60 -12.63 15.09 9.08
C PRO A 60 -12.25 13.85 9.88
N GLN A 61 -11.36 13.02 9.34
CA GLN A 61 -10.93 11.78 9.98
C GLN A 61 -9.88 12.00 11.07
N MET A 62 -9.19 13.14 11.07
CA MET A 62 -8.21 13.49 12.10
C MET A 62 -8.85 14.12 13.33
N ASN A 63 -10.04 14.68 13.21
CA ASN A 63 -10.71 15.39 14.28
C ASN A 63 -10.96 14.49 15.50
N GLY A 64 -10.58 14.96 16.69
CA GLY A 64 -10.71 14.24 17.95
C GLY A 64 -9.66 13.14 18.19
N ARG A 65 -8.64 13.01 17.31
CA ARG A 65 -7.54 12.05 17.50
C ARG A 65 -6.40 12.64 18.32
N PRO A 66 -5.60 11.80 18.99
CA PRO A 66 -4.38 12.27 19.66
C PRO A 66 -3.46 13.00 18.69
N PRO A 67 -2.99 14.21 18.99
CA PRO A 67 -2.14 15.02 18.10
C PRO A 67 -0.80 14.36 17.80
N GLY A 68 -0.31 13.49 18.68
CA GLY A 68 0.91 12.71 18.48
C GLY A 68 0.92 11.90 17.18
N PHE A 69 -0.24 11.51 16.63
CA PHE A 69 -0.31 10.83 15.34
C PHE A 69 0.14 11.74 14.18
N VAL A 70 -0.33 12.98 14.14
CA VAL A 70 0.09 13.97 13.13
C VAL A 70 1.53 14.40 13.36
N TYR A 71 1.94 14.58 14.62
CA TYR A 71 3.31 14.89 14.98
C TYR A 71 4.30 13.81 14.50
N ASP A 72 4.01 12.53 14.70
CA ASP A 72 4.79 11.41 14.15
C ASP A 72 4.87 11.48 12.63
N ALA A 73 3.78 11.78 11.94
CA ALA A 73 3.78 11.92 10.49
C ALA A 73 4.76 13.01 10.02
N LEU A 74 4.88 14.12 10.76
CA LEU A 74 5.79 15.24 10.48
C LEU A 74 7.24 14.97 10.86
N THR A 75 7.51 14.10 11.84
CA THR A 75 8.87 13.88 12.37
C THR A 75 9.54 12.64 11.77
N THR A 76 8.88 11.50 11.83
CA THR A 76 9.42 10.20 11.41
C THR A 76 8.63 9.59 10.25
N GLY A 77 7.40 10.04 10.01
CA GLY A 77 6.46 9.47 9.07
C GLY A 77 6.53 10.05 7.65
N PRO A 78 5.47 9.87 6.85
CA PRO A 78 5.46 10.24 5.45
C PRO A 78 5.56 11.75 5.18
N MET A 79 5.20 12.59 6.16
CA MET A 79 5.30 14.06 6.06
C MET A 79 6.63 14.63 6.59
N ARG A 80 7.60 13.77 6.97
CA ARG A 80 8.89 14.21 7.53
C ARG A 80 9.66 15.18 6.64
N ARG A 81 9.46 15.13 5.32
CA ARG A 81 10.06 16.08 4.38
C ARG A 81 9.58 17.52 4.65
N ILE A 82 8.29 17.70 4.84
CA ILE A 82 7.69 19.00 5.19
C ILE A 82 8.05 19.37 6.62
N GLY A 83 7.91 18.43 7.55
CA GLY A 83 8.16 18.64 8.96
C GLY A 83 9.60 19.05 9.31
N ARG A 84 10.60 18.69 8.49
CA ARG A 84 12.00 19.15 8.67
C ARG A 84 12.18 20.65 8.48
N ASN A 85 11.29 21.29 7.72
CA ASN A 85 11.31 22.73 7.49
C ASN A 85 10.55 23.51 8.57
N LEU A 86 9.88 22.81 9.49
CA LEU A 86 9.13 23.38 10.61
C LEU A 86 9.96 23.27 11.89
N ASP A 87 9.91 24.29 12.71
CA ASP A 87 10.40 24.22 14.09
C ASP A 87 9.47 23.37 14.97
N GLU A 88 9.85 23.15 16.21
CA GLU A 88 9.10 22.30 17.15
C GLU A 88 7.71 22.87 17.44
N ALA A 89 7.62 24.18 17.69
CA ALA A 89 6.37 24.86 17.98
C ALA A 89 5.39 24.76 16.79
N SER A 90 5.88 24.95 15.57
CA SER A 90 5.09 24.80 14.34
C SER A 90 4.58 23.37 14.14
N ARG A 91 5.40 22.35 14.45
CA ARG A 91 4.95 20.94 14.38
C ARG A 91 3.84 20.64 15.39
N HIS A 92 3.97 21.13 16.62
CA HIS A 92 2.92 21.00 17.62
C HIS A 92 1.64 21.71 17.21
N ALA A 93 1.74 22.99 16.82
CA ALA A 93 0.60 23.78 16.39
C ALA A 93 -0.13 23.16 15.16
N ALA A 94 0.61 22.61 14.21
CA ALA A 94 0.02 21.88 13.09
C ALA A 94 -0.72 20.63 13.56
N ALA A 95 -0.14 19.85 14.46
CA ALA A 95 -0.76 18.62 14.95
C ALA A 95 -2.06 18.89 15.71
N GLU A 96 -2.07 19.88 16.59
CA GLU A 96 -3.26 20.32 17.32
C GLU A 96 -4.34 20.88 16.38
N PHE A 97 -3.94 21.66 15.37
CA PHE A 97 -4.87 22.18 14.37
C PHE A 97 -5.57 21.08 13.58
N PHE A 98 -4.82 20.06 13.15
CA PHE A 98 -5.39 18.94 12.38
C PHE A 98 -6.34 18.08 13.21
N THR A 99 -6.08 17.93 14.50
CA THR A 99 -6.84 17.02 15.37
C THR A 99 -7.91 17.74 16.20
N GLY A 100 -7.76 19.04 16.42
CA GLY A 100 -8.59 19.79 17.36
C GLY A 100 -8.38 19.37 18.82
N VAL A 101 -7.27 18.68 19.12
CA VAL A 101 -6.91 18.19 20.46
C VAL A 101 -5.55 18.77 20.83
N ASP A 102 -5.47 19.40 22.02
CA ASP A 102 -4.22 19.99 22.51
C ASP A 102 -3.35 18.91 23.17
N PHE A 103 -2.02 19.02 23.03
CA PHE A 103 -1.07 18.18 23.76
C PHE A 103 -1.21 18.39 25.27
N GLY A 104 -1.01 17.31 26.05
CA GLY A 104 -1.10 17.33 27.50
C GLY A 104 -2.52 17.23 28.06
N THR A 105 -3.54 17.09 27.21
CA THR A 105 -4.91 16.77 27.62
C THR A 105 -5.11 15.26 27.73
N PRO A 106 -6.11 14.76 28.49
CA PRO A 106 -6.43 13.32 28.53
C PRO A 106 -6.70 12.74 27.14
N GLU A 107 -7.31 13.50 26.25
CA GLU A 107 -7.62 13.12 24.87
C GLU A 107 -6.37 12.99 24.01
N SER A 108 -5.25 13.57 24.43
CA SER A 108 -3.97 13.43 23.73
C SER A 108 -3.23 12.14 24.08
N GLU A 109 -3.65 11.42 25.12
CA GLU A 109 -3.06 10.13 25.51
C GLU A 109 -3.33 9.06 24.45
N ARG A 110 -2.31 8.24 24.18
CA ARG A 110 -2.36 7.22 23.14
C ARG A 110 -2.54 5.83 23.75
N ASP A 111 -3.63 5.18 23.36
CA ASP A 111 -3.91 3.78 23.72
C ASP A 111 -3.83 2.90 22.47
N TYR A 112 -2.87 1.99 22.42
CA TYR A 112 -2.65 1.07 21.30
C TYR A 112 -3.39 -0.27 21.44
N THR A 113 -4.24 -0.42 22.45
CA THR A 113 -5.00 -1.64 22.66
C THR A 113 -6.04 -1.84 21.56
N VAL A 114 -6.05 -3.00 20.91
CA VAL A 114 -7.03 -3.36 19.85
C VAL A 114 -8.03 -4.41 20.31
N SER A 115 -7.65 -5.24 21.28
CA SER A 115 -8.46 -6.31 21.86
C SER A 115 -7.92 -6.66 23.24
N PRO A 116 -8.62 -7.45 24.05
CA PRO A 116 -8.09 -7.99 25.30
C PRO A 116 -6.76 -8.71 25.07
N ALA A 117 -5.86 -8.65 26.04
CA ALA A 117 -4.62 -9.44 25.99
C ALA A 117 -4.96 -10.94 26.05
N CYS A 118 -4.17 -11.76 25.35
CA CYS A 118 -4.27 -13.21 25.47
C CYS A 118 -3.73 -13.69 26.81
N GLU A 119 -4.29 -14.78 27.34
CA GLU A 119 -3.89 -15.41 28.58
C GLU A 119 -3.66 -16.91 28.39
N GLY A 120 -2.83 -17.52 29.26
CA GLY A 120 -2.58 -18.97 29.29
C GLY A 120 -2.07 -19.52 27.97
N ASP A 121 -2.65 -20.60 27.50
CA ASP A 121 -2.22 -21.33 26.30
C ASP A 121 -2.35 -20.50 25.00
N ARG A 122 -3.16 -19.41 25.03
CA ARG A 122 -3.29 -18.49 23.87
C ARG A 122 -2.03 -17.66 23.60
N LEU A 123 -1.06 -17.66 24.49
CA LEU A 123 0.25 -17.04 24.26
C LEU A 123 1.24 -17.97 23.55
N ALA A 124 0.96 -19.27 23.50
CA ALA A 124 1.82 -20.23 22.84
C ALA A 124 1.72 -20.12 21.29
N PHE A 125 2.85 -20.37 20.63
CA PHE A 125 2.94 -20.46 19.18
C PHE A 125 3.23 -21.88 18.75
N ASP A 126 2.55 -22.34 17.70
CA ASP A 126 2.81 -23.63 17.07
C ASP A 126 3.31 -23.40 15.63
N TRP A 127 4.63 -23.39 15.47
CA TRP A 127 5.28 -23.14 14.18
C TRP A 127 5.26 -24.35 13.23
N SER A 128 4.61 -25.44 13.57
CA SER A 128 4.25 -26.48 12.61
C SER A 128 3.26 -25.95 11.55
N ASP A 129 2.47 -24.95 11.92
CA ASP A 129 1.55 -24.23 11.06
C ASP A 129 2.19 -22.95 10.47
N ARG A 130 2.34 -22.93 9.14
CA ARG A 130 2.84 -21.79 8.36
C ARG A 130 1.88 -21.48 7.20
N ALA A 131 0.60 -21.41 7.49
CA ALA A 131 -0.45 -21.37 6.48
C ALA A 131 -0.30 -20.20 5.49
N HIS A 132 0.13 -19.01 5.95
CA HIS A 132 0.26 -17.83 5.08
C HIS A 132 1.40 -16.89 5.54
N PRO A 133 2.68 -17.30 5.40
CA PRO A 133 3.83 -16.64 6.04
C PRO A 133 4.26 -15.33 5.37
N SER A 134 3.66 -14.94 4.26
CA SER A 134 4.00 -13.73 3.49
C SER A 134 2.83 -13.26 2.65
N TRP A 135 2.94 -12.11 2.00
CA TRP A 135 1.91 -11.50 1.18
C TRP A 135 1.26 -12.46 0.15
N GLY A 136 2.06 -13.24 -0.56
CA GLY A 136 1.57 -14.16 -1.60
C GLY A 136 1.38 -15.60 -1.12
N GLY A 137 1.57 -15.88 0.18
CA GLY A 137 1.56 -17.23 0.76
C GLY A 137 2.80 -18.07 0.40
N SER A 138 3.58 -17.67 -0.59
CA SER A 138 4.80 -18.37 -1.03
C SER A 138 5.75 -17.42 -1.76
N LEU A 139 6.98 -17.88 -2.03
CA LEU A 139 7.97 -17.15 -2.84
C LEU A 139 7.51 -16.90 -4.29
N ARG A 140 6.52 -17.63 -4.77
CA ARG A 140 5.96 -17.56 -6.12
C ARG A 140 4.76 -16.61 -6.22
N ASN A 141 4.25 -16.13 -5.09
CA ASN A 141 3.12 -15.21 -4.97
C ASN A 141 1.80 -15.70 -5.61
N HIS A 142 1.50 -17.00 -5.47
CA HIS A 142 0.32 -17.62 -6.10
C HIS A 142 -1.02 -17.20 -5.49
N ARG A 143 -1.04 -16.73 -4.24
CA ARG A 143 -2.25 -16.38 -3.50
C ARG A 143 -3.31 -17.49 -3.54
N ASN A 144 -2.86 -18.73 -3.35
CA ASN A 144 -3.71 -19.89 -3.26
C ASN A 144 -3.58 -20.59 -1.90
N VAL A 145 -4.65 -21.25 -1.50
CA VAL A 145 -4.69 -22.10 -0.31
C VAL A 145 -4.24 -23.49 -0.71
N ALA A 146 -3.57 -24.22 0.18
CA ALA A 146 -3.16 -25.60 -0.07
C ALA A 146 -4.37 -26.48 -0.41
N SER A 147 -4.16 -27.52 -1.22
CA SER A 147 -5.24 -28.41 -1.61
C SER A 147 -5.86 -29.11 -0.41
N ASN A 148 -7.18 -29.20 -0.40
CA ASN A 148 -8.00 -29.77 0.68
C ASN A 148 -8.01 -28.98 2.01
N GLU A 149 -7.54 -27.73 2.03
CA GLU A 149 -7.53 -26.89 3.24
C GLU A 149 -8.55 -25.74 3.18
N GLY A 150 -9.03 -25.35 2.02
CA GLY A 150 -9.93 -24.21 1.85
C GLY A 150 -11.41 -24.54 2.11
N TYR A 151 -12.26 -23.56 1.87
CA TYR A 151 -13.70 -23.72 1.92
C TYR A 151 -14.23 -24.41 0.66
N SER A 152 -15.24 -25.27 0.84
CA SER A 152 -16.09 -25.78 -0.23
C SER A 152 -17.16 -24.76 -0.64
N ARG A 153 -17.88 -25.03 -1.72
CA ARG A 153 -19.08 -24.26 -2.13
C ARG A 153 -20.16 -24.21 -1.05
N GLU A 154 -20.30 -25.27 -0.26
CA GLU A 154 -21.28 -25.37 0.83
C GLU A 154 -20.88 -24.50 2.02
N ASP A 155 -19.61 -24.51 2.42
CA ASP A 155 -19.08 -23.77 3.57
C ASP A 155 -19.31 -22.26 3.45
N VAL A 156 -19.15 -21.70 2.26
CA VAL A 156 -19.26 -20.23 2.07
C VAL A 156 -20.66 -19.69 2.34
N GLY A 157 -21.70 -20.53 2.22
CA GLY A 157 -23.08 -20.13 2.52
C GLY A 157 -23.33 -19.83 3.99
N SER A 158 -22.51 -20.37 4.90
CA SER A 158 -22.62 -20.21 6.34
C SER A 158 -21.55 -19.30 6.94
N LEU A 159 -20.75 -18.58 6.13
CA LEU A 159 -19.73 -17.68 6.61
C LEU A 159 -20.30 -16.55 7.49
N ALA A 160 -19.82 -16.46 8.72
CA ALA A 160 -20.22 -15.45 9.68
C ALA A 160 -18.99 -14.76 10.30
N VAL A 161 -19.22 -13.52 10.78
CA VAL A 161 -18.21 -12.74 11.50
C VAL A 161 -17.94 -13.37 12.86
N GLN A 162 -16.71 -13.79 13.09
CA GLN A 162 -16.29 -14.36 14.37
C GLN A 162 -15.80 -13.27 15.33
N TRP A 163 -14.98 -12.36 14.81
CA TRP A 163 -14.50 -11.20 15.58
C TRP A 163 -14.07 -10.05 14.64
N VAL A 164 -14.04 -8.85 15.20
CA VAL A 164 -13.58 -7.64 14.54
C VAL A 164 -12.67 -6.85 15.47
N VAL A 165 -11.56 -6.35 14.96
CA VAL A 165 -10.72 -5.37 15.64
C VAL A 165 -10.56 -4.09 14.82
N ALA A 166 -10.40 -2.97 15.53
CA ALA A 166 -10.05 -1.67 14.96
C ALA A 166 -8.73 -1.19 15.53
N PHE A 167 -7.91 -0.55 14.70
CA PHE A 167 -6.60 -0.07 15.10
C PHE A 167 -6.69 1.38 15.59
N PRO A 168 -6.20 1.68 16.79
CA PRO A 168 -6.23 3.03 17.33
C PRO A 168 -5.57 4.03 16.38
N GLU A 169 -6.12 5.24 16.29
CA GLU A 169 -5.64 6.34 15.45
C GLU A 169 -5.64 6.05 13.92
N ALA A 170 -5.86 4.82 13.49
CA ALA A 170 -5.88 4.49 12.08
C ALA A 170 -7.12 5.06 11.38
N THR A 171 -6.93 5.71 10.25
CA THR A 171 -8.00 6.21 9.37
C THR A 171 -8.23 5.28 8.18
N GLN A 172 -7.34 4.31 8.00
CA GLN A 172 -7.37 3.34 6.92
C GLN A 172 -6.57 2.10 7.30
N LEU A 173 -6.87 0.99 6.65
CA LEU A 173 -6.19 -0.28 6.85
C LEU A 173 -5.57 -0.75 5.52
N ARG A 174 -4.23 -0.77 5.46
CA ARG A 174 -3.48 -1.03 4.23
C ARG A 174 -2.53 -2.23 4.32
N SER A 175 -2.29 -2.77 5.51
CA SER A 175 -1.43 -3.94 5.68
C SER A 175 -2.22 -5.21 5.37
N HIS A 176 -1.65 -6.06 4.52
CA HIS A 176 -2.18 -7.39 4.26
C HIS A 176 -1.90 -8.29 5.47
N PRO A 177 -2.89 -8.96 6.06
CA PRO A 177 -2.66 -9.88 7.15
C PRO A 177 -1.86 -11.10 6.69
N THR A 178 -1.01 -11.62 7.56
CA THR A 178 -0.30 -12.88 7.39
C THR A 178 -0.51 -13.78 8.59
N ALA A 179 -0.34 -15.07 8.44
CA ALA A 179 -0.63 -16.03 9.51
C ALA A 179 0.45 -17.09 9.66
N GLY A 180 0.69 -17.49 10.90
CA GLY A 180 1.56 -18.57 11.29
C GLY A 180 1.62 -18.72 12.80
N GLY A 181 1.91 -19.92 13.29
CA GLY A 181 2.01 -20.18 14.71
C GLY A 181 0.71 -19.97 15.49
N GLY A 182 -0.45 -20.09 14.86
CA GLY A 182 -1.74 -19.80 15.48
C GLY A 182 -2.03 -18.30 15.67
N ALA A 183 -1.23 -17.41 15.07
CA ALA A 183 -1.41 -15.95 15.13
C ALA A 183 -1.65 -15.34 13.76
N VAL A 184 -2.34 -14.20 13.74
CA VAL A 184 -2.44 -13.26 12.61
C VAL A 184 -1.60 -12.04 12.92
N PHE A 185 -0.72 -11.69 11.97
CA PHE A 185 0.16 -10.54 12.07
C PHE A 185 -0.32 -9.45 11.11
N VAL A 186 -0.42 -8.23 11.57
CA VAL A 186 -0.93 -7.11 10.78
C VAL A 186 -0.30 -5.79 11.19
N GLY A 187 0.04 -4.96 10.22
CA GLY A 187 0.49 -3.59 10.43
C GLY A 187 -0.67 -2.59 10.44
N SER A 188 -0.42 -1.40 10.94
CA SER A 188 -1.40 -0.34 11.05
C SER A 188 -0.91 0.99 10.48
N HIS A 189 -1.85 1.84 10.14
CA HIS A 189 -1.62 3.20 9.64
C HIS A 189 -0.87 4.08 10.66
N ASN A 190 -1.05 3.83 11.96
CA ASN A 190 -0.32 4.55 13.00
C ASN A 190 1.11 4.02 13.24
N GLY A 191 1.57 2.99 12.49
CA GLY A 191 2.88 2.36 12.65
C GLY A 191 2.93 1.25 13.69
N SER A 192 1.81 0.81 14.23
CA SER A 192 1.77 -0.36 15.11
C SER A 192 1.72 -1.64 14.31
N VAL A 193 2.33 -2.70 14.86
CA VAL A 193 2.24 -4.08 14.38
C VAL A 193 1.71 -4.95 15.51
N TYR A 194 0.78 -5.82 15.20
CA TYR A 194 0.10 -6.68 16.17
C TYR A 194 0.25 -8.14 15.76
N ALA A 195 0.43 -9.01 16.75
CA ALA A 195 0.13 -10.42 16.66
C ALA A 195 -1.16 -10.70 17.45
N LEU A 196 -2.17 -11.17 16.75
CA LEU A 196 -3.48 -11.50 17.30
C LEU A 196 -3.67 -13.02 17.24
N ASP A 197 -4.30 -13.60 18.24
CA ASP A 197 -4.70 -15.00 18.18
C ASP A 197 -5.71 -15.21 17.03
N GLN A 198 -5.47 -16.19 16.19
CA GLN A 198 -6.32 -16.43 15.00
C GLN A 198 -7.77 -16.74 15.36
N GLU A 199 -7.99 -17.48 16.46
CA GLU A 199 -9.30 -17.98 16.82
C GLU A 199 -10.14 -16.93 17.55
N THR A 200 -9.54 -16.19 18.48
CA THR A 200 -10.25 -15.27 19.37
C THR A 200 -10.04 -13.80 19.08
N GLY A 201 -9.00 -13.45 18.33
CA GLY A 201 -8.60 -12.07 18.06
C GLY A 201 -7.97 -11.37 19.28
N CYS A 202 -7.68 -12.07 20.40
CA CYS A 202 -6.97 -11.47 21.53
C CYS A 202 -5.54 -11.07 21.13
N THR A 203 -5.00 -10.01 21.74
CA THR A 203 -3.65 -9.50 21.45
C THR A 203 -2.60 -10.34 22.17
N ARG A 204 -1.70 -10.98 21.40
CA ARG A 204 -0.53 -11.68 21.93
C ARG A 204 0.59 -10.68 22.24
N TRP A 205 0.88 -9.78 21.32
CA TRP A 205 1.82 -8.69 21.50
C TRP A 205 1.56 -7.52 20.53
N HIS A 206 2.15 -6.39 20.85
CA HIS A 206 2.13 -5.16 20.05
C HIS A 206 3.54 -4.58 19.96
N PHE A 207 3.91 -4.08 18.78
CA PHE A 207 5.16 -3.36 18.52
C PHE A 207 4.87 -2.02 17.84
N LYS A 208 5.58 -0.95 18.22
CA LYS A 208 5.44 0.37 17.61
C LYS A 208 6.63 0.69 16.71
N ALA A 209 6.40 0.76 15.40
CA ALA A 209 7.35 1.25 14.41
C ALA A 209 7.36 2.78 14.32
N GLY A 210 8.33 3.33 13.58
CA GLY A 210 8.52 4.77 13.43
C GLY A 210 7.53 5.46 12.49
N ALA A 211 6.90 4.72 11.58
CA ALA A 211 5.93 5.23 10.60
C ALA A 211 4.92 4.14 10.23
N GLU A 212 3.91 4.47 9.41
CA GLU A 212 2.91 3.55 8.90
C GLU A 212 3.54 2.25 8.40
N VAL A 213 3.04 1.10 8.86
CA VAL A 213 3.38 -0.22 8.34
C VAL A 213 2.29 -0.65 7.36
N ARG A 214 2.60 -0.50 6.07
CA ARG A 214 1.70 -0.84 4.96
C ARG A 214 1.99 -2.22 4.37
N SER A 215 3.24 -2.70 4.52
CA SER A 215 3.63 -4.02 4.06
C SER A 215 2.91 -5.14 4.82
N ALA A 216 2.78 -6.30 4.20
CA ALA A 216 2.51 -7.53 4.95
C ALA A 216 3.70 -7.85 5.88
N ILE A 217 3.43 -8.53 6.96
CA ILE A 217 4.46 -9.03 7.87
C ILE A 217 4.98 -10.36 7.30
N THR A 218 6.27 -10.48 7.06
CA THR A 218 6.87 -11.69 6.53
C THR A 218 7.46 -12.52 7.65
N LEU A 219 7.01 -13.75 7.76
CA LEU A 219 7.50 -14.70 8.75
C LEU A 219 8.66 -15.51 8.14
N THR A 220 9.80 -15.54 8.82
CA THR A 220 10.99 -16.26 8.35
C THR A 220 11.72 -16.90 9.52
N PRO A 221 12.30 -18.10 9.34
CA PRO A 221 13.16 -18.67 10.37
C PRO A 221 14.33 -17.73 10.70
N ARG A 222 14.71 -17.67 11.96
CA ARG A 222 15.93 -17.01 12.39
C ARG A 222 17.14 -17.76 11.83
N PRO A 223 18.12 -17.08 11.22
CA PRO A 223 19.37 -17.73 10.81
C PRO A 223 20.09 -18.38 12.02
N ALA A 224 20.65 -19.58 11.82
CA ALA A 224 21.38 -20.30 12.87
C ALA A 224 22.59 -19.48 13.35
N GLY A 225 22.76 -19.36 14.65
CA GLY A 225 23.92 -18.70 15.29
C GLY A 225 23.60 -17.44 16.08
N ASP A 226 22.36 -16.96 16.08
CA ASP A 226 21.94 -15.82 16.90
C ASP A 226 21.36 -16.30 18.24
N GLU A 227 22.19 -16.27 19.30
CA GLU A 227 21.78 -16.68 20.66
C GLU A 227 21.02 -15.57 21.44
N VAL A 228 20.90 -14.36 20.86
CA VAL A 228 20.47 -13.16 21.63
C VAL A 228 18.98 -13.21 22.00
N LEU A 229 18.15 -13.91 21.23
CA LEU A 229 16.69 -13.90 21.41
C LEU A 229 16.02 -15.29 21.40
N GLY A 230 16.63 -16.35 21.94
CA GLY A 230 15.88 -17.57 22.24
C GLY A 230 16.22 -18.83 21.45
N GLY A 231 17.35 -18.89 20.76
CA GLY A 231 17.88 -20.16 20.21
C GLY A 231 17.59 -20.37 18.70
N PRO A 232 18.11 -21.46 18.12
CA PRO A 232 18.15 -21.68 16.66
C PRO A 232 16.79 -21.99 16.01
N ASP A 233 15.73 -22.20 16.79
CA ASP A 233 14.40 -22.58 16.30
C ASP A 233 13.40 -21.41 16.26
N GLY A 234 13.84 -20.17 16.55
CA GLY A 234 12.96 -18.99 16.61
C GLY A 234 12.52 -18.50 15.23
N MET A 235 11.38 -17.80 15.20
CA MET A 235 10.86 -17.12 14.01
C MET A 235 11.02 -15.60 14.14
N LEU A 236 11.29 -14.94 13.04
CA LEU A 236 11.26 -13.48 12.92
C LEU A 236 9.98 -13.05 12.20
N ALA A 237 9.37 -12.00 12.71
CA ALA A 237 8.35 -11.23 12.00
C ALA A 237 9.02 -9.97 11.42
N VAL A 238 9.13 -9.91 10.09
CA VAL A 238 9.85 -8.88 9.35
C VAL A 238 8.85 -7.98 8.63
N PHE A 239 9.04 -6.68 8.73
CA PHE A 239 8.21 -5.68 8.07
C PHE A 239 8.99 -4.39 7.81
N ALA A 240 8.41 -3.54 6.97
CA ALA A 240 8.99 -2.24 6.68
C ALA A 240 7.96 -1.12 6.83
N ASP A 241 8.44 0.08 7.17
CA ASP A 241 7.61 1.26 7.34
C ASP A 241 7.70 2.23 6.15
N ARG A 242 6.77 3.18 6.12
CA ARG A 242 6.69 4.24 5.10
C ARG A 242 7.84 5.25 5.14
N ALA A 243 8.77 5.13 6.09
CA ALA A 243 10.00 5.91 6.18
C ALA A 243 11.23 5.11 5.70
N ALA A 244 11.01 3.99 4.99
CA ALA A 244 12.03 3.08 4.48
C ALA A 244 12.94 2.48 5.58
N ASN A 245 12.40 2.25 6.78
CA ASN A 245 13.06 1.40 7.77
C ASN A 245 12.48 -0.02 7.67
N THR A 246 13.35 -1.02 7.79
CA THR A 246 12.98 -2.41 7.96
C THR A 246 13.26 -2.85 9.38
N TYR A 247 12.37 -3.65 9.91
CA TYR A 247 12.41 -4.16 11.27
C TYR A 247 12.32 -5.68 11.23
N ALA A 248 13.08 -6.34 12.09
CA ALA A 248 12.81 -7.71 12.49
C ALA A 248 12.52 -7.72 13.99
N VAL A 249 11.42 -8.32 14.35
CA VAL A 249 11.07 -8.60 15.74
C VAL A 249 10.97 -10.11 15.94
N ASP A 250 11.21 -10.58 17.15
CA ASP A 250 10.92 -11.95 17.52
C ASP A 250 9.41 -12.20 17.37
N ALA A 251 9.02 -13.20 16.60
CA ALA A 251 7.63 -13.40 16.22
C ALA A 251 6.73 -13.86 17.36
N GLU A 252 7.30 -14.43 18.43
CA GLU A 252 6.55 -14.87 19.61
C GLU A 252 6.34 -13.75 20.63
N THR A 253 7.33 -12.86 20.76
CA THR A 253 7.33 -11.85 21.84
C THR A 253 7.15 -10.42 21.37
N GLY A 254 7.32 -10.15 20.07
CA GLY A 254 7.33 -8.79 19.52
C GLY A 254 8.59 -7.98 19.90
N VAL A 255 9.59 -8.60 20.54
CA VAL A 255 10.83 -7.91 20.92
C VAL A 255 11.67 -7.61 19.70
N LEU A 256 12.16 -6.36 19.60
CA LEU A 256 12.99 -5.91 18.49
C LEU A 256 14.32 -6.69 18.46
N ALA A 257 14.58 -7.37 17.34
CA ALA A 257 15.88 -7.96 17.06
C ALA A 257 16.81 -6.90 16.44
N TRP A 258 16.37 -6.26 15.37
CA TRP A 258 17.10 -5.19 14.73
C TRP A 258 16.17 -4.25 13.94
N LYS A 259 16.69 -3.04 13.67
CA LYS A 259 16.09 -2.02 12.79
C LYS A 259 17.17 -1.44 11.90
N THR A 260 16.93 -1.36 10.59
CA THR A 260 17.87 -0.76 9.63
C THR A 260 17.12 0.19 8.69
N SER A 261 17.71 1.35 8.42
CA SER A 261 17.22 2.25 7.37
C SER A 261 17.72 1.77 6.01
N MET A 262 16.81 1.49 5.10
CA MET A 262 17.12 0.95 3.77
C MET A 262 17.56 2.02 2.78
N ASP A 263 17.13 3.25 3.00
CA ASP A 263 17.46 4.39 2.14
C ASP A 263 17.39 5.70 2.94
N PRO A 264 18.44 6.53 2.91
CA PRO A 264 18.49 7.78 3.67
C PRO A 264 17.67 8.92 3.02
N HIS A 265 17.21 8.75 1.78
CA HIS A 265 16.48 9.81 1.08
C HIS A 265 15.14 10.10 1.78
N PRO A 266 14.78 11.37 2.01
CA PRO A 266 13.57 11.73 2.78
C PRO A 266 12.26 11.32 2.10
N SER A 267 12.28 11.10 0.79
CA SER A 267 11.13 10.62 0.02
C SER A 267 11.11 9.10 -0.18
N ALA A 268 12.14 8.39 0.28
CA ALA A 268 12.14 6.94 0.23
C ALA A 268 11.02 6.33 1.08
N ALA A 269 10.40 5.28 0.57
CA ALA A 269 9.33 4.58 1.27
C ALA A 269 9.34 3.08 0.93
N VAL A 270 8.81 2.26 1.83
CA VAL A 270 8.45 0.88 1.49
C VAL A 270 6.93 0.76 1.46
N THR A 271 6.41 0.29 0.34
CA THR A 271 4.96 0.12 0.10
C THR A 271 4.61 -1.29 -0.34
N GLY A 272 5.54 -2.02 -0.98
CA GLY A 272 5.49 -3.46 -1.20
C GLY A 272 5.89 -4.24 0.05
N SER A 273 5.69 -5.55 0.05
CA SER A 273 6.08 -6.42 1.17
C SER A 273 7.50 -6.94 0.98
N VAL A 274 8.16 -7.25 2.09
CA VAL A 274 9.48 -7.87 2.11
C VAL A 274 9.35 -9.34 1.70
N SER A 275 10.26 -9.84 0.88
CA SER A 275 10.38 -11.28 0.60
C SER A 275 11.61 -11.84 1.32
N ALA A 276 11.49 -13.07 1.87
CA ALA A 276 12.55 -13.72 2.61
C ALA A 276 12.95 -15.03 1.94
N PHE A 277 14.25 -15.25 1.75
CA PHE A 277 14.78 -16.50 1.21
C PHE A 277 16.23 -16.71 1.65
N ASP A 278 16.55 -17.90 2.13
CA ASP A 278 17.89 -18.37 2.45
C ASP A 278 18.68 -17.40 3.34
N GLY A 279 18.07 -17.00 4.47
CA GLY A 279 18.66 -16.06 5.42
C GLY A 279 18.79 -14.62 4.94
N ARG A 280 18.21 -14.28 3.79
CA ARG A 280 18.21 -12.93 3.22
C ARG A 280 16.80 -12.38 3.11
N LEU A 281 16.69 -11.07 3.24
CA LEU A 281 15.47 -10.31 3.03
C LEU A 281 15.65 -9.39 1.82
N PHE A 282 14.62 -9.29 0.99
CA PHE A 282 14.62 -8.44 -0.19
C PHE A 282 13.55 -7.37 -0.02
N VAL A 283 13.98 -6.12 0.14
CA VAL A 283 13.14 -4.97 0.47
C VAL A 283 12.95 -4.10 -0.78
N PRO A 284 11.72 -3.95 -1.28
CA PRO A 284 11.43 -3.08 -2.41
C PRO A 284 11.37 -1.62 -1.94
N ILE A 285 12.08 -0.72 -2.61
CA ILE A 285 12.12 0.72 -2.30
C ILE A 285 11.29 1.49 -3.32
N SER A 286 10.29 2.17 -2.81
CA SER A 286 9.43 3.10 -3.53
C SER A 286 9.81 4.55 -3.20
N SER A 287 9.16 5.50 -3.86
CA SER A 287 9.39 6.94 -3.66
C SER A 287 8.08 7.69 -3.46
N ASN A 288 8.05 8.60 -2.48
CA ASN A 288 6.99 9.58 -2.34
C ASN A 288 7.30 10.89 -3.10
N GLU A 289 8.30 10.89 -3.98
CA GLU A 289 8.66 12.07 -4.76
C GLU A 289 7.67 12.35 -5.89
N ASP A 290 6.84 11.36 -6.25
CA ASP A 290 5.73 11.50 -7.18
C ASP A 290 4.76 12.62 -6.80
N VAL A 291 4.52 12.84 -5.49
CA VAL A 291 3.66 13.92 -4.97
C VAL A 291 4.43 15.22 -4.67
N GLY A 292 5.76 15.17 -4.69
CA GLY A 292 6.61 16.35 -4.41
C GLY A 292 6.30 17.56 -5.25
N PRO A 293 6.13 17.43 -6.59
CA PRO A 293 5.87 18.53 -7.52
C PRO A 293 4.51 19.23 -7.38
N LEU A 294 3.62 18.74 -6.53
CA LEU A 294 2.44 19.49 -6.11
C LEU A 294 2.82 20.82 -5.41
N ASP A 295 3.98 20.84 -4.74
CA ASP A 295 4.60 22.05 -4.24
C ASP A 295 5.50 22.67 -5.33
N LYS A 296 5.07 23.80 -5.89
CA LYS A 296 5.79 24.53 -6.96
C LYS A 296 7.23 24.93 -6.57
N ASN A 297 7.56 24.96 -5.29
CA ASN A 297 8.89 25.29 -4.76
C ASN A 297 9.76 24.04 -4.56
N TYR A 298 9.21 22.84 -4.78
CA TYR A 298 9.96 21.60 -4.63
C TYR A 298 10.86 21.33 -5.83
N ALA A 299 12.15 21.34 -5.63
CA ALA A 299 13.12 20.95 -6.66
C ALA A 299 13.01 19.44 -6.91
N CYS A 300 12.25 19.06 -7.91
CA CYS A 300 11.96 17.67 -8.26
C CYS A 300 12.81 17.19 -9.43
N CYS A 301 13.23 15.96 -9.50
CA CYS A 301 13.20 14.90 -8.48
C CYS A 301 14.57 14.23 -8.42
N THR A 302 14.91 13.60 -7.32
CA THR A 302 16.27 13.07 -7.11
C THR A 302 16.33 11.63 -6.63
N HIS A 303 15.18 11.05 -6.25
CA HIS A 303 15.10 9.69 -5.74
C HIS A 303 14.70 8.69 -6.84
N SER A 304 15.28 7.50 -6.80
CA SER A 304 14.90 6.36 -7.65
C SER A 304 14.51 5.15 -6.81
N GLY A 305 13.65 4.31 -7.39
CA GLY A 305 13.35 2.99 -6.85
C GLY A 305 14.60 2.12 -6.70
N ALA A 306 14.52 1.11 -5.85
CA ALA A 306 15.59 0.15 -5.64
C ALA A 306 15.06 -1.18 -5.10
N VAL A 307 15.92 -2.20 -5.10
CA VAL A 307 15.81 -3.38 -4.24
C VAL A 307 17.03 -3.43 -3.33
N VAL A 308 16.80 -3.70 -2.05
CA VAL A 308 17.86 -3.83 -1.04
C VAL A 308 17.82 -5.25 -0.48
N ALA A 309 18.95 -5.96 -0.54
CA ALA A 309 19.08 -7.23 0.18
C ALA A 309 19.73 -7.00 1.54
N VAL A 310 19.19 -7.68 2.54
CA VAL A 310 19.57 -7.53 3.94
C VAL A 310 19.78 -8.93 4.53
N ASP A 311 20.79 -9.10 5.37
CA ASP A 311 20.94 -10.30 6.20
C ASP A 311 19.78 -10.36 7.22
N ALA A 312 19.07 -11.47 7.25
CA ALA A 312 17.86 -11.61 8.07
C ALA A 312 18.14 -11.64 9.59
N GLY A 313 19.32 -12.11 9.99
CA GLY A 313 19.72 -12.19 11.41
C GLY A 313 20.18 -10.84 11.96
N THR A 314 20.95 -10.09 11.17
CA THR A 314 21.66 -8.91 11.64
C THR A 314 21.08 -7.57 11.17
N GLY A 315 20.33 -7.60 10.07
CA GLY A 315 19.86 -6.38 9.41
C GLY A 315 20.94 -5.65 8.61
N GLU A 316 22.10 -6.27 8.37
CA GLU A 316 23.17 -5.71 7.54
C GLU A 316 22.75 -5.66 6.07
N ILE A 317 22.98 -4.53 5.40
CA ILE A 317 22.73 -4.39 3.96
C ILE A 317 23.81 -5.14 3.20
N LEU A 318 23.41 -6.18 2.47
CA LEU A 318 24.31 -7.01 1.65
C LEU A 318 24.58 -6.35 0.30
N TRP A 319 23.52 -5.84 -0.35
CA TRP A 319 23.61 -5.08 -1.58
C TRP A 319 22.38 -4.18 -1.77
N ARG A 320 22.54 -3.14 -2.57
CA ARG A 320 21.46 -2.24 -3.01
C ARG A 320 21.57 -2.01 -4.51
N THR A 321 20.50 -2.29 -5.24
CA THR A 321 20.44 -2.07 -6.70
C THR A 321 19.35 -1.06 -7.02
N ALA A 322 19.74 0.10 -7.51
CA ALA A 322 18.83 1.14 -7.98
C ALA A 322 18.21 0.75 -9.34
N THR A 323 16.97 1.12 -9.56
CA THR A 323 16.31 0.95 -10.86
C THR A 323 16.90 1.91 -11.90
N ILE A 324 17.33 3.08 -11.49
CA ILE A 324 18.01 4.09 -12.32
C ILE A 324 19.46 4.20 -11.84
N GLU A 325 20.41 3.95 -12.73
CA GLU A 325 21.85 4.01 -12.41
C GLU A 325 22.42 5.43 -12.54
N GLU A 326 21.83 6.25 -13.41
CA GLU A 326 22.28 7.63 -13.65
C GLU A 326 21.94 8.53 -12.46
N ALA A 327 22.93 9.29 -12.01
CA ALA A 327 22.70 10.30 -10.99
C ALA A 327 21.82 11.45 -11.51
N PRO A 328 20.83 11.90 -10.76
CA PRO A 328 19.96 13.00 -11.16
C PRO A 328 20.76 14.30 -11.31
N ARG A 329 20.52 15.03 -12.39
CA ARG A 329 21.12 16.34 -12.69
C ARG A 329 20.04 17.36 -12.97
N VAL A 330 20.39 18.65 -12.92
CA VAL A 330 19.47 19.70 -13.35
C VAL A 330 19.20 19.56 -14.84
N THR A 331 17.93 19.39 -15.20
CA THR A 331 17.45 19.21 -16.59
C THR A 331 16.67 20.42 -17.09
N GLY A 332 16.25 21.31 -16.18
CA GLY A 332 15.51 22.51 -16.51
C GLY A 332 15.06 23.27 -15.25
N HIS A 333 14.15 24.20 -15.46
CA HIS A 333 13.50 24.96 -14.40
C HIS A 333 12.00 25.05 -14.69
N THR A 334 11.19 25.09 -13.65
CA THR A 334 9.75 25.36 -13.75
C THR A 334 9.53 26.82 -14.12
N ASN A 335 8.30 27.19 -14.48
CA ASN A 335 7.92 28.60 -14.70
C ASN A 335 8.09 29.48 -13.44
N ALA A 336 8.14 28.85 -12.26
CA ALA A 336 8.41 29.53 -10.99
C ALA A 336 9.93 29.69 -10.69
N GLY A 337 10.81 29.19 -11.58
CA GLY A 337 12.26 29.22 -11.42
C GLY A 337 12.84 28.10 -10.56
N THR A 338 12.03 27.12 -10.14
CA THR A 338 12.47 25.97 -9.33
C THR A 338 13.18 24.95 -10.23
N GLU A 339 14.30 24.40 -9.76
CA GLU A 339 15.07 23.38 -10.51
C GLU A 339 14.25 22.13 -10.77
N ILE A 340 14.30 21.63 -12.00
CA ILE A 340 13.87 20.30 -12.39
C ILE A 340 15.10 19.42 -12.48
N ARG A 341 15.07 18.27 -11.78
CA ARG A 341 16.18 17.31 -11.75
C ARG A 341 15.71 15.95 -12.23
N GLY A 342 16.58 15.20 -12.87
CA GLY A 342 16.31 13.85 -13.38
C GLY A 342 17.56 13.20 -13.98
N PRO A 343 17.45 11.88 -14.31
CA PRO A 343 16.27 11.01 -14.16
C PRO A 343 15.93 10.68 -12.69
N SER A 344 14.68 10.31 -12.44
CA SER A 344 14.18 9.91 -11.11
C SER A 344 12.93 9.04 -11.22
N GLY A 345 12.46 8.44 -10.12
CA GLY A 345 11.27 7.58 -10.14
C GLY A 345 11.61 6.12 -10.37
N ALA A 346 10.93 5.43 -11.28
CA ALA A 346 11.03 3.98 -11.50
C ALA A 346 10.93 3.18 -10.19
N SER A 347 9.94 3.54 -9.37
CA SER A 347 9.70 3.02 -8.02
C SER A 347 9.43 1.52 -8.04
N VAL A 348 9.95 0.76 -7.06
CA VAL A 348 9.57 -0.62 -6.81
C VAL A 348 8.57 -0.64 -5.66
N TRP A 349 7.29 -0.85 -5.98
CA TRP A 349 6.19 -0.79 -4.99
C TRP A 349 5.37 -2.07 -4.89
N ASN A 350 5.79 -3.13 -5.58
CA ASN A 350 5.28 -4.50 -5.50
C ASN A 350 6.17 -5.39 -4.62
N THR A 351 5.68 -6.59 -4.30
CA THR A 351 6.40 -7.58 -3.51
C THR A 351 7.33 -8.39 -4.42
N PRO A 352 8.62 -8.57 -4.08
CA PRO A 352 9.54 -9.36 -4.89
C PRO A 352 9.11 -10.83 -5.00
N THR A 353 9.25 -11.41 -6.19
CA THR A 353 9.01 -12.83 -6.49
C THR A 353 10.35 -13.55 -6.64
N ILE A 354 10.48 -14.77 -6.15
CA ILE A 354 11.79 -15.48 -6.10
C ILE A 354 11.72 -16.82 -6.82
N SER A 355 12.63 -17.01 -7.79
CA SER A 355 12.95 -18.30 -8.38
C SER A 355 14.13 -18.93 -7.66
N ARG A 356 13.87 -20.02 -6.93
CA ARG A 356 14.93 -20.86 -6.36
C ARG A 356 15.73 -21.59 -7.44
N ARG A 357 15.07 -21.96 -8.55
CA ARG A 357 15.66 -22.72 -9.64
C ARG A 357 16.76 -21.95 -10.34
N HIS A 358 16.53 -20.65 -10.60
CA HIS A 358 17.44 -19.82 -11.36
C HIS A 358 18.27 -18.86 -10.49
N GLY A 359 18.03 -18.82 -9.16
CA GLY A 359 18.69 -17.86 -8.27
C GLY A 359 18.34 -16.40 -8.60
N LEU A 360 17.12 -16.16 -9.05
CA LEU A 360 16.65 -14.86 -9.51
C LEU A 360 15.52 -14.28 -8.65
N LEU A 361 15.55 -12.98 -8.50
CA LEU A 361 14.52 -12.14 -7.93
C LEU A 361 13.86 -11.32 -9.03
N PHE A 362 12.52 -11.18 -8.99
CA PHE A 362 11.75 -10.40 -9.97
C PHE A 362 10.95 -9.31 -9.29
N VAL A 363 11.00 -8.11 -9.88
CA VAL A 363 10.19 -6.97 -9.48
C VAL A 363 9.69 -6.21 -10.70
N GLY A 364 8.55 -5.52 -10.54
CA GLY A 364 8.08 -4.50 -11.47
C GLY A 364 8.55 -3.12 -11.04
N SER A 365 8.83 -2.23 -11.98
CA SER A 365 9.06 -0.81 -11.72
C SER A 365 7.93 0.05 -12.24
N GLY A 366 7.77 1.23 -11.65
CA GLY A 366 6.86 2.26 -12.12
C GLY A 366 7.51 3.24 -13.09
N ASN A 367 6.77 4.27 -13.44
CA ASN A 367 7.16 5.37 -14.30
C ASN A 367 8.32 6.21 -13.72
N ASN A 368 8.94 7.04 -14.55
CA ASN A 368 9.81 8.11 -14.07
C ASN A 368 8.97 9.27 -13.47
N HIS A 369 9.52 9.96 -12.44
CA HIS A 369 8.88 11.15 -11.86
C HIS A 369 9.32 12.45 -12.55
N SER A 370 10.42 12.39 -13.31
CA SER A 370 10.99 13.51 -14.07
C SER A 370 11.73 13.03 -15.31
N GLN A 371 11.87 13.91 -16.29
CA GLN A 371 12.67 13.66 -17.49
C GLN A 371 14.19 13.76 -17.20
N PRO A 372 15.04 13.02 -17.96
CA PRO A 372 14.70 12.07 -19.01
C PRO A 372 14.13 10.76 -18.46
N ALA A 373 13.23 10.14 -19.21
CA ALA A 373 12.75 8.80 -18.87
C ALA A 373 13.89 7.77 -19.02
N SER A 374 13.98 6.85 -18.08
CA SER A 374 15.01 5.80 -18.04
C SER A 374 14.56 4.54 -18.79
N ALA A 375 15.50 3.71 -19.19
CA ALA A 375 15.22 2.43 -19.83
C ALA A 375 14.70 1.35 -18.85
N ARG A 376 14.55 1.68 -17.57
CA ARG A 376 14.06 0.77 -16.53
C ARG A 376 12.81 1.30 -15.80
N SER A 377 12.15 2.35 -16.32
CA SER A 377 10.77 2.65 -15.95
C SER A 377 9.83 1.65 -16.61
N ASP A 378 8.68 1.40 -16.01
CA ASP A 378 7.63 0.53 -16.54
C ASP A 378 8.17 -0.82 -17.04
N SER A 379 9.02 -1.40 -16.20
CA SER A 379 9.83 -2.56 -16.56
C SER A 379 9.64 -3.72 -15.57
N ILE A 380 9.82 -4.93 -16.08
CA ILE A 380 10.14 -6.09 -15.26
C ILE A 380 11.66 -6.22 -15.18
N LEU A 381 12.17 -6.37 -13.97
CA LEU A 381 13.60 -6.55 -13.70
C LEU A 381 13.82 -7.91 -13.06
N ALA A 382 14.75 -8.70 -13.59
CA ALA A 382 15.27 -9.90 -12.96
C ALA A 382 16.66 -9.60 -12.39
N MET A 383 16.84 -9.87 -11.11
CA MET A 383 18.08 -9.61 -10.39
C MET A 383 18.64 -10.91 -9.82
N ASP A 384 19.94 -11.06 -9.88
CA ASP A 384 20.65 -12.15 -9.21
C ASP A 384 20.51 -12.02 -7.69
N LEU A 385 20.10 -13.08 -7.01
CA LEU A 385 19.79 -13.07 -5.57
C LEU A 385 21.01 -12.76 -4.69
N GLU A 386 22.23 -13.12 -5.15
CA GLU A 386 23.43 -12.94 -4.34
C GLU A 386 24.05 -11.56 -4.49
N SER A 387 24.11 -11.08 -5.73
CA SER A 387 24.82 -9.85 -6.07
C SER A 387 23.93 -8.64 -6.32
N GLY A 388 22.64 -8.84 -6.50
CA GLY A 388 21.69 -7.79 -6.91
C GLY A 388 21.85 -7.33 -8.36
N ARG A 389 22.78 -7.93 -9.12
CA ARG A 389 23.03 -7.55 -10.52
C ARG A 389 21.78 -7.82 -11.36
N VAL A 390 21.33 -6.85 -12.14
CA VAL A 390 20.26 -7.04 -13.12
C VAL A 390 20.74 -8.00 -14.20
N VAL A 391 20.07 -9.15 -14.33
CA VAL A 391 20.38 -10.20 -15.31
C VAL A 391 19.68 -9.90 -16.63
N TRP A 392 18.40 -9.56 -16.55
CA TRP A 392 17.63 -9.08 -17.69
C TRP A 392 16.57 -8.06 -17.26
N SER A 393 16.11 -7.26 -18.19
CA SER A 393 14.99 -6.34 -18.00
C SER A 393 14.14 -6.28 -19.26
N HIS A 394 12.83 -6.04 -19.07
CA HIS A 394 11.90 -5.83 -20.17
C HIS A 394 11.07 -4.58 -19.88
N GLN A 395 11.26 -3.53 -20.68
CA GLN A 395 10.48 -2.31 -20.62
C GLN A 395 9.24 -2.44 -21.51
N ALA A 396 8.03 -2.34 -20.92
CA ALA A 396 6.78 -2.42 -21.67
C ALA A 396 6.34 -1.07 -22.23
N GLN A 397 6.67 0.02 -21.54
CA GLN A 397 6.37 1.39 -21.94
C GLN A 397 7.63 2.24 -21.84
N ALA A 398 8.10 2.74 -22.98
CA ALA A 398 9.20 3.69 -23.05
C ALA A 398 8.69 5.12 -22.86
N GLU A 399 9.60 6.02 -22.46
CA GLU A 399 9.35 7.46 -22.35
C GLU A 399 8.21 7.84 -21.37
N ASP A 400 7.92 6.97 -20.40
CA ASP A 400 6.93 7.27 -19.37
C ASP A 400 7.56 8.09 -18.23
N ALA A 401 7.18 9.36 -18.17
CA ALA A 401 7.50 10.24 -17.06
C ALA A 401 6.25 11.00 -16.64
N TRP A 402 5.85 10.79 -15.40
CA TRP A 402 4.64 11.33 -14.82
C TRP A 402 4.83 11.59 -13.30
N ASN A 403 4.15 12.57 -12.76
CA ASN A 403 4.03 12.80 -11.33
C ASN A 403 2.67 13.48 -11.02
N ALA A 404 2.32 13.61 -9.74
CA ALA A 404 1.02 14.11 -9.32
C ALA A 404 0.69 15.55 -9.78
N ALA A 405 1.69 16.36 -10.15
CA ALA A 405 1.42 17.68 -10.75
C ALA A 405 0.73 17.57 -12.12
N CYS A 406 0.78 16.41 -12.77
CA CYS A 406 0.11 16.17 -14.06
C CYS A 406 -1.41 15.97 -13.93
N LEU A 407 -1.94 15.78 -12.72
CA LEU A 407 -3.39 15.67 -12.47
C LEU A 407 -4.16 16.98 -12.67
N TRP A 408 -3.47 18.12 -12.78
CA TRP A 408 -4.09 19.43 -12.85
C TRP A 408 -4.22 19.94 -14.29
N SER A 409 -5.12 20.89 -14.49
CA SER A 409 -5.33 21.52 -15.81
C SER A 409 -4.03 22.14 -16.34
N VAL A 410 -3.86 22.11 -17.64
CA VAL A 410 -2.64 22.49 -18.39
C VAL A 410 -2.05 23.87 -17.99
N SER A 411 -2.87 24.78 -17.47
CA SER A 411 -2.44 26.12 -17.06
C SER A 411 -1.63 26.14 -15.76
N ASP A 412 -1.78 25.11 -14.89
CA ASP A 412 -1.21 25.06 -13.55
C ASP A 412 -0.19 23.92 -13.35
N GLN A 413 0.16 23.20 -14.40
CA GLN A 413 1.09 22.06 -14.39
C GLN A 413 2.56 22.47 -14.17
N VAL A 414 2.80 23.20 -13.08
CA VAL A 414 4.15 23.56 -12.67
C VAL A 414 4.81 22.32 -12.06
N GLY A 415 5.77 21.70 -12.78
CA GLY A 415 6.49 20.50 -12.30
C GLY A 415 6.05 19.18 -12.93
N CYS A 416 4.98 19.14 -13.73
CA CYS A 416 4.69 17.97 -14.56
C CYS A 416 5.77 17.78 -15.63
N PRO A 417 6.36 16.59 -15.80
CA PRO A 417 7.38 16.36 -16.83
C PRO A 417 6.80 16.48 -18.24
N MET A 418 7.62 17.03 -19.15
CA MET A 418 7.22 17.18 -20.56
C MET A 418 8.25 16.50 -21.48
N PRO A 419 7.81 15.64 -22.43
CA PRO A 419 6.41 15.21 -22.63
C PRO A 419 5.90 14.41 -21.43
N VAL A 420 4.58 14.51 -21.18
CA VAL A 420 3.94 13.73 -20.10
C VAL A 420 3.74 12.30 -20.56
N GLY A 421 4.10 11.34 -19.70
CA GLY A 421 3.87 9.93 -19.93
C GLY A 421 2.47 9.44 -19.47
N PRO A 422 2.10 8.21 -19.83
CA PRO A 422 0.77 7.65 -19.53
C PRO A 422 0.61 7.10 -18.10
N ASP A 423 1.68 7.01 -17.29
CA ASP A 423 1.69 6.42 -15.94
C ASP A 423 1.21 4.95 -15.92
N ILE A 424 1.92 4.06 -16.63
CA ILE A 424 1.49 2.68 -16.87
C ILE A 424 2.41 1.65 -16.20
N ASP A 425 2.55 1.75 -14.89
CA ASP A 425 3.44 0.92 -14.07
C ASP A 425 3.21 -0.60 -14.18
N PHE A 426 4.26 -1.39 -13.98
CA PHE A 426 4.16 -2.75 -13.47
C PHE A 426 3.99 -2.73 -11.95
N GLY A 427 2.82 -2.33 -11.49
CA GLY A 427 2.52 -2.23 -10.06
C GLY A 427 2.09 -3.56 -9.44
N ALA A 428 1.46 -4.43 -10.21
CA ALA A 428 1.06 -5.74 -9.73
C ALA A 428 2.27 -6.60 -9.35
N THR A 429 2.19 -7.23 -8.18
CA THR A 429 3.16 -8.24 -7.79
C THR A 429 3.21 -9.34 -8.83
N THR A 430 4.41 -9.63 -9.34
CA THR A 430 4.64 -10.69 -10.32
C THR A 430 4.39 -12.06 -9.72
N MET A 431 4.17 -13.04 -10.58
CA MET A 431 3.85 -14.41 -10.19
C MET A 431 4.70 -15.39 -10.98
N LEU A 432 5.28 -16.38 -10.30
CA LEU A 432 6.10 -17.40 -10.94
C LEU A 432 5.33 -18.71 -11.05
N VAL A 433 5.11 -19.18 -12.27
CA VAL A 433 4.32 -20.39 -12.55
C VAL A 433 5.14 -21.42 -13.33
N GLU A 434 4.68 -22.68 -13.33
CA GLU A 434 5.25 -23.74 -14.17
C GLU A 434 4.42 -23.86 -15.46
N LEU A 435 5.06 -23.84 -16.60
CA LEU A 435 4.46 -24.06 -17.91
C LEU A 435 5.38 -24.98 -18.74
N GLU A 436 4.91 -26.14 -19.13
CA GLU A 436 5.68 -27.13 -19.92
C GLU A 436 7.08 -27.43 -19.35
N GLY A 437 7.19 -27.53 -18.01
CA GLY A 437 8.45 -27.83 -17.30
C GLY A 437 9.41 -26.65 -17.18
N ARG A 438 9.02 -25.43 -17.59
CA ARG A 438 9.76 -24.17 -17.44
C ARG A 438 9.12 -23.28 -16.41
N GLU A 439 9.93 -22.50 -15.71
CA GLU A 439 9.41 -21.39 -14.90
C GLU A 439 9.09 -20.20 -15.80
N VAL A 440 7.87 -19.72 -15.71
CA VAL A 440 7.34 -18.56 -16.43
C VAL A 440 6.93 -17.49 -15.44
N LEU A 441 7.42 -16.27 -15.64
CA LEU A 441 7.05 -15.11 -14.85
C LEU A 441 5.85 -14.43 -15.50
N VAL A 442 4.74 -14.31 -14.76
CA VAL A 442 3.55 -13.57 -15.19
C VAL A 442 3.52 -12.21 -14.50
N ALA A 443 3.32 -11.15 -15.28
CA ALA A 443 3.27 -9.77 -14.83
C ALA A 443 2.05 -9.05 -15.39
N GLY A 444 1.32 -8.34 -14.54
CA GLY A 444 0.23 -7.45 -14.91
C GLY A 444 0.67 -5.99 -14.82
N ALA A 445 0.15 -5.14 -15.71
CA ALA A 445 0.46 -3.72 -15.74
C ALA A 445 -0.81 -2.86 -15.66
N LYS A 446 -0.69 -1.62 -15.19
CA LYS A 446 -1.74 -0.59 -15.24
C LYS A 446 -2.31 -0.40 -16.66
N SER A 447 -1.52 -0.71 -17.69
CA SER A 447 -2.01 -0.73 -19.10
C SER A 447 -3.11 -1.75 -19.38
N GLY A 448 -3.52 -2.57 -18.40
CA GLY A 448 -4.47 -3.66 -18.60
C GLY A 448 -3.91 -4.85 -19.39
N VAL A 449 -2.59 -4.91 -19.57
CA VAL A 449 -1.92 -5.98 -20.32
C VAL A 449 -1.23 -6.95 -19.38
N LEU A 450 -1.47 -8.24 -19.58
CA LEU A 450 -0.68 -9.34 -19.04
C LEU A 450 0.52 -9.63 -19.93
N HIS A 451 1.64 -9.93 -19.29
CA HIS A 451 2.86 -10.41 -19.95
C HIS A 451 3.31 -11.71 -19.28
N ALA A 452 3.82 -12.64 -20.07
CA ALA A 452 4.47 -13.84 -19.58
C ALA A 452 5.89 -13.93 -20.19
N PHE A 453 6.86 -14.15 -19.32
CA PHE A 453 8.27 -14.23 -19.72
C PHE A 453 8.85 -15.56 -19.28
N ASP A 454 9.73 -16.14 -20.09
CA ASP A 454 10.64 -17.16 -19.60
C ASP A 454 11.46 -16.58 -18.44
N ALA A 455 11.39 -17.20 -17.27
CA ALA A 455 11.93 -16.63 -16.05
C ALA A 455 13.47 -16.52 -16.06
N GLU A 456 14.15 -17.44 -16.75
CA GLU A 456 15.62 -17.44 -16.85
C GLU A 456 16.13 -16.36 -17.80
N THR A 457 15.49 -16.22 -18.97
CA THR A 457 16.02 -15.42 -20.07
C THR A 457 15.34 -14.07 -20.26
N GLY A 458 14.16 -13.86 -19.70
CA GLY A 458 13.34 -12.68 -19.95
C GLY A 458 12.67 -12.67 -21.34
N THR A 459 12.76 -13.77 -22.09
CA THR A 459 12.12 -13.88 -23.41
C THR A 459 10.61 -13.86 -23.25
N LEU A 460 9.93 -12.97 -23.98
CA LEU A 460 8.46 -12.89 -23.97
C LEU A 460 7.87 -14.18 -24.55
N VAL A 461 7.08 -14.89 -23.73
CA VAL A 461 6.33 -16.10 -24.13
C VAL A 461 5.02 -15.68 -24.79
N TRP A 462 4.24 -14.85 -24.12
CA TRP A 462 3.02 -14.25 -24.65
C TRP A 462 2.69 -12.93 -23.93
N ARG A 463 1.82 -12.13 -24.57
CA ARG A 463 1.17 -10.97 -23.95
C ARG A 463 -0.30 -10.90 -24.34
N ARG A 464 -1.14 -10.43 -23.42
CA ARG A 464 -2.58 -10.33 -23.63
C ARG A 464 -3.18 -9.10 -22.98
N ARG A 465 -3.94 -8.32 -23.73
CA ARG A 465 -4.76 -7.24 -23.16
C ARG A 465 -6.01 -7.85 -22.52
N ILE A 466 -6.23 -7.53 -21.25
CA ILE A 466 -7.39 -7.97 -20.46
C ILE A 466 -8.41 -6.84 -20.36
N SER A 467 -7.95 -5.61 -20.06
CA SER A 467 -8.79 -4.44 -19.88
C SER A 467 -8.20 -3.21 -20.56
N GLN A 468 -8.86 -2.06 -20.47
CA GLN A 468 -8.41 -0.81 -21.10
C GLN A 468 -7.12 -0.31 -20.44
N GLY A 469 -7.13 -0.24 -19.11
CA GLY A 469 -6.04 0.31 -18.31
C GLY A 469 -5.93 1.83 -18.35
N GLY A 470 -5.09 2.37 -17.50
CA GLY A 470 -4.83 3.80 -17.33
C GLY A 470 -3.98 4.05 -16.08
N ALA A 471 -3.72 5.32 -15.75
CA ALA A 471 -2.87 5.72 -14.62
C ALA A 471 -3.37 5.15 -13.27
N GLU A 472 -4.68 5.09 -13.05
CA GLU A 472 -5.30 4.57 -11.83
C GLU A 472 -5.98 3.19 -12.04
N ASP A 473 -5.85 2.59 -13.23
CA ASP A 473 -6.65 1.48 -13.72
C ASP A 473 -5.84 0.23 -14.05
N GLY A 474 -6.47 -0.75 -14.71
CA GLY A 474 -5.84 -1.95 -15.20
C GLY A 474 -5.53 -3.00 -14.12
N ILE A 475 -4.42 -3.73 -14.30
CA ILE A 475 -3.98 -4.80 -13.39
C ILE A 475 -2.94 -4.19 -12.44
N ARG A 476 -3.38 -3.76 -11.26
CA ARG A 476 -2.61 -2.80 -10.45
C ARG A 476 -1.85 -3.39 -9.27
N TYR A 477 -2.42 -4.36 -8.52
CA TYR A 477 -1.85 -4.78 -7.24
C TYR A 477 -1.43 -6.24 -7.18
N GLY A 478 -2.16 -7.13 -7.81
CA GLY A 478 -1.82 -8.54 -7.82
C GLY A 478 -2.92 -9.42 -8.39
N MET A 479 -2.56 -10.67 -8.57
CA MET A 479 -3.38 -11.71 -9.17
C MET A 479 -3.37 -12.96 -8.29
N ALA A 480 -4.12 -14.00 -8.65
CA ALA A 480 -4.01 -15.32 -8.07
C ALA A 480 -3.91 -16.38 -9.16
N THR A 481 -3.40 -17.58 -8.83
CA THR A 481 -3.34 -18.71 -9.77
C THR A 481 -3.56 -20.03 -9.09
N ARG A 482 -4.23 -20.92 -9.80
CA ARG A 482 -4.43 -22.33 -9.41
C ARG A 482 -4.72 -23.18 -10.63
N ASP A 483 -4.12 -24.36 -10.70
CA ASP A 483 -4.38 -25.41 -11.70
C ASP A 483 -4.34 -24.88 -13.15
N GLY A 484 -3.34 -24.07 -13.49
CA GLY A 484 -3.16 -23.51 -14.84
C GLY A 484 -4.13 -22.37 -15.20
N VAL A 485 -4.87 -21.83 -14.23
CA VAL A 485 -5.76 -20.67 -14.42
C VAL A 485 -5.23 -19.47 -13.64
N LEU A 486 -5.19 -18.31 -14.30
CA LEU A 486 -4.92 -17.00 -13.69
C LEU A 486 -6.24 -16.29 -13.41
N TYR A 487 -6.36 -15.68 -12.22
CA TYR A 487 -7.48 -14.84 -11.81
C TYR A 487 -6.99 -13.41 -11.73
N VAL A 488 -7.43 -12.59 -12.67
CA VAL A 488 -6.89 -11.27 -12.99
C VAL A 488 -7.93 -10.21 -12.68
N PRO A 489 -7.73 -9.41 -11.60
CA PRO A 489 -8.61 -8.28 -11.31
C PRO A 489 -8.28 -7.09 -12.21
N SER A 490 -9.29 -6.27 -12.51
CA SER A 490 -9.14 -5.00 -13.20
C SER A 490 -9.90 -3.89 -12.48
N THR A 491 -9.24 -2.76 -12.33
CA THR A 491 -9.77 -1.55 -11.68
C THR A 491 -10.29 -0.51 -12.65
N ASP A 492 -10.39 -0.81 -13.96
CA ASP A 492 -10.85 0.16 -14.96
C ASP A 492 -12.07 0.95 -14.46
N ALA A 493 -11.96 2.27 -14.40
CA ALA A 493 -13.02 3.13 -13.88
C ALA A 493 -14.03 3.45 -14.98
N ARG A 494 -15.30 3.05 -14.80
CA ARG A 494 -16.38 3.36 -15.75
C ARG A 494 -16.72 4.83 -15.83
N ASP A 495 -16.51 5.56 -14.74
CA ASP A 495 -16.81 6.98 -14.64
C ASP A 495 -15.68 7.88 -15.14
N ASP A 496 -14.56 7.29 -15.57
CA ASP A 496 -13.49 8.05 -16.23
C ASP A 496 -13.91 8.42 -17.65
N PRO A 497 -14.11 9.72 -17.94
CA PRO A 497 -14.53 10.17 -19.28
C PRO A 497 -13.54 9.81 -20.39
N SER A 498 -12.27 9.57 -20.03
CA SER A 498 -11.23 9.17 -20.99
C SER A 498 -11.39 7.73 -21.44
N GLN A 499 -11.99 6.87 -20.61
CA GLN A 499 -12.21 5.44 -20.87
C GLN A 499 -13.61 5.16 -21.41
N GLY A 500 -14.62 5.81 -20.88
CA GLY A 500 -16.00 5.73 -21.36
C GLY A 500 -16.50 4.29 -21.48
N ALA A 501 -17.14 4.00 -22.61
CA ALA A 501 -17.71 2.66 -22.87
C ALA A 501 -16.67 1.54 -23.08
N THR A 502 -15.38 1.84 -23.09
CA THR A 502 -14.31 0.83 -23.26
C THR A 502 -13.78 0.28 -21.94
N ALA A 503 -14.09 0.94 -20.80
CA ALA A 503 -13.74 0.45 -19.48
C ALA A 503 -14.32 -0.94 -19.21
N ARG A 504 -13.51 -1.81 -18.63
CA ARG A 504 -13.84 -3.20 -18.33
C ARG A 504 -13.38 -3.60 -16.94
N PRO A 505 -13.95 -3.00 -15.88
CA PRO A 505 -13.69 -3.43 -14.52
C PRO A 505 -14.23 -4.84 -14.28
N GLY A 506 -13.71 -5.53 -13.28
CA GLY A 506 -14.16 -6.85 -12.87
C GLY A 506 -13.04 -7.86 -12.68
N LEU A 507 -13.40 -9.14 -12.74
CA LEU A 507 -12.47 -10.26 -12.60
C LEU A 507 -12.48 -11.12 -13.86
N TYR A 508 -11.30 -11.57 -14.27
CA TYR A 508 -11.10 -12.42 -15.44
C TYR A 508 -10.37 -13.71 -15.07
N ALA A 509 -10.94 -14.86 -15.41
CA ALA A 509 -10.23 -16.13 -15.41
C ALA A 509 -9.62 -16.37 -16.79
N VAL A 510 -8.31 -16.61 -16.80
CA VAL A 510 -7.50 -16.73 -18.02
C VAL A 510 -6.68 -18.00 -17.95
N MET A 511 -6.73 -18.83 -18.98
CA MET A 511 -5.87 -20.02 -19.09
C MET A 511 -4.41 -19.59 -19.25
N LEU A 512 -3.53 -20.14 -18.44
CA LEU A 512 -2.13 -19.74 -18.38
C LEU A 512 -1.35 -19.97 -19.68
N GLU A 513 -1.59 -21.09 -20.35
CA GLU A 513 -0.81 -21.51 -21.54
C GLU A 513 -0.91 -20.52 -22.70
N GLU A 514 -2.11 -20.01 -22.99
CA GLU A 514 -2.39 -19.19 -24.18
C GLU A 514 -2.96 -17.81 -23.83
N ALA A 515 -3.02 -17.47 -22.54
CA ALA A 515 -3.76 -16.31 -22.05
C ALA A 515 -5.21 -16.25 -22.58
N LYS A 516 -5.83 -17.42 -22.76
CA LYS A 516 -7.18 -17.53 -23.28
C LYS A 516 -8.20 -17.24 -22.19
N PRO A 517 -9.11 -16.29 -22.38
CA PRO A 517 -10.21 -16.06 -21.45
C PRO A 517 -11.08 -17.32 -21.32
N LEU A 518 -11.40 -17.69 -20.08
CA LEU A 518 -12.32 -18.77 -19.73
C LEU A 518 -13.70 -18.19 -19.39
N TRP A 519 -13.73 -17.27 -18.45
CA TRP A 519 -14.90 -16.52 -18.03
C TRP A 519 -14.49 -15.15 -17.46
N SER A 520 -15.44 -14.26 -17.31
CA SER A 520 -15.27 -12.99 -16.61
C SER A 520 -16.52 -12.66 -15.80
N VAL A 521 -16.30 -11.93 -14.71
CA VAL A 521 -17.37 -11.42 -13.85
C VAL A 521 -17.32 -9.89 -13.93
N ASP A 522 -18.42 -9.33 -14.40
CA ASP A 522 -18.60 -7.89 -14.62
C ASP A 522 -19.65 -7.29 -13.69
N ARG A 523 -19.96 -6.00 -13.92
CA ARG A 523 -20.94 -5.25 -13.14
C ARG A 523 -22.33 -5.92 -13.12
N GLU A 524 -22.80 -6.45 -14.23
CA GLU A 524 -24.13 -7.06 -14.27
C GLU A 524 -24.21 -8.24 -13.30
N THR A 525 -23.14 -9.03 -13.25
CA THR A 525 -23.01 -10.18 -12.36
C THR A 525 -22.85 -9.78 -10.90
N LEU A 526 -21.94 -8.83 -10.59
CA LEU A 526 -21.61 -8.46 -9.20
C LEU A 526 -22.71 -7.57 -8.59
N CYS A 527 -23.17 -6.60 -9.34
CA CYS A 527 -24.09 -5.57 -8.82
C CYS A 527 -25.55 -5.95 -8.88
N ALA A 528 -25.92 -6.97 -9.64
CA ALA A 528 -27.31 -7.44 -9.80
C ALA A 528 -28.31 -6.28 -10.07
N GLY A 529 -27.88 -5.27 -10.86
CA GLY A 529 -28.69 -4.10 -11.22
C GLY A 529 -28.68 -2.93 -10.22
N SER A 530 -27.91 -2.99 -9.11
CA SER A 530 -27.75 -1.86 -8.20
C SER A 530 -26.98 -0.73 -8.86
N ALA A 531 -27.51 0.50 -8.78
CA ALA A 531 -26.87 1.70 -9.32
C ALA A 531 -25.70 2.20 -8.43
N GLU A 532 -25.70 1.84 -7.14
CA GLU A 532 -24.70 2.29 -6.15
C GLU A 532 -23.51 1.34 -6.02
N CYS A 533 -23.54 0.21 -6.71
CA CYS A 533 -22.48 -0.78 -6.70
C CYS A 533 -21.32 -0.35 -7.61
N ASP A 534 -20.10 -0.54 -7.14
CA ASP A 534 -18.88 -0.37 -7.91
C ASP A 534 -18.21 -1.71 -8.12
N ASP A 535 -18.12 -2.17 -9.37
CA ASP A 535 -17.62 -3.48 -9.78
C ASP A 535 -16.10 -3.49 -10.03
N ALA A 536 -15.39 -2.41 -9.75
CA ALA A 536 -13.94 -2.37 -9.85
C ALA A 536 -13.32 -3.30 -8.80
N ILE A 537 -12.57 -4.28 -9.26
CA ILE A 537 -11.86 -5.24 -8.40
C ILE A 537 -10.41 -4.78 -8.27
N GLY A 538 -10.11 -4.16 -7.13
CA GLY A 538 -8.78 -3.60 -6.88
C GLY A 538 -7.93 -4.39 -5.90
N ALA A 539 -8.51 -5.37 -5.19
CA ALA A 539 -7.78 -6.23 -4.27
C ALA A 539 -7.32 -7.52 -4.97
N PRO A 540 -6.11 -8.03 -4.65
CA PRO A 540 -5.66 -9.33 -5.16
C PRO A 540 -6.58 -10.46 -4.68
N PRO A 541 -7.02 -11.36 -5.58
CA PRO A 541 -7.88 -12.48 -5.23
C PRO A 541 -7.18 -13.49 -4.30
N LEU A 542 -7.98 -14.32 -3.63
CA LEU A 542 -7.53 -15.54 -2.93
C LEU A 542 -8.24 -16.74 -3.53
N VAL A 543 -7.51 -17.75 -4.00
CA VAL A 543 -8.10 -18.91 -4.67
C VAL A 543 -7.94 -20.18 -3.83
N MET A 544 -9.04 -20.96 -3.75
CA MET A 544 -9.15 -22.27 -3.11
C MET A 544 -9.49 -23.34 -4.16
N ASP A 545 -9.72 -24.58 -3.74
CA ASP A 545 -10.07 -25.67 -4.67
C ASP A 545 -11.37 -25.40 -5.44
N GLU A 546 -12.41 -24.92 -4.75
CA GLU A 546 -13.73 -24.72 -5.33
C GLU A 546 -14.17 -23.26 -5.38
N VAL A 547 -13.59 -22.43 -4.53
CA VAL A 547 -14.04 -21.07 -4.26
C VAL A 547 -12.93 -20.05 -4.51
N LEU A 548 -13.33 -18.87 -4.95
CA LEU A 548 -12.46 -17.71 -5.15
C LEU A 548 -13.03 -16.51 -4.40
N PHE A 549 -12.21 -15.88 -3.54
CA PHE A 549 -12.59 -14.66 -2.85
C PHE A 549 -12.01 -13.43 -3.53
N ILE A 550 -12.85 -12.40 -3.71
CA ILE A 550 -12.48 -11.10 -4.25
C ILE A 550 -13.08 -9.97 -3.43
N GLY A 551 -12.38 -8.85 -3.38
CA GLY A 551 -12.88 -7.61 -2.77
C GLY A 551 -13.09 -6.53 -3.82
N ALA A 552 -14.23 -5.85 -3.76
CA ALA A 552 -14.55 -4.73 -4.62
C ALA A 552 -14.30 -3.37 -3.93
N ILE A 553 -14.13 -2.33 -4.74
CA ILE A 553 -13.81 -0.98 -4.28
C ILE A 553 -14.94 -0.37 -3.42
N ASP A 554 -16.19 -0.81 -3.63
CA ASP A 554 -17.34 -0.41 -2.82
C ASP A 554 -17.36 -1.07 -1.42
N GLY A 555 -16.42 -1.97 -1.14
CA GLY A 555 -16.29 -2.67 0.13
C GLY A 555 -17.09 -3.96 0.22
N VAL A 556 -17.56 -4.51 -0.90
CA VAL A 556 -18.22 -5.81 -0.92
C VAL A 556 -17.19 -6.93 -1.12
N LEU A 557 -17.22 -7.91 -0.23
CA LEU A 557 -16.49 -9.16 -0.34
C LEU A 557 -17.39 -10.19 -1.02
N TYR A 558 -16.88 -10.84 -2.06
CA TYR A 558 -17.58 -11.90 -2.78
C TYR A 558 -16.84 -13.23 -2.64
N ALA A 559 -17.60 -14.32 -2.53
CA ALA A 559 -17.15 -15.67 -2.81
C ALA A 559 -17.75 -16.11 -4.14
N LEU A 560 -16.90 -16.51 -5.07
CA LEU A 560 -17.29 -16.95 -6.41
C LEU A 560 -16.99 -18.43 -6.58
N ASP A 561 -17.79 -19.11 -7.38
CA ASP A 561 -17.45 -20.42 -7.90
C ASP A 561 -16.21 -20.33 -8.81
N ARG A 562 -15.17 -21.07 -8.48
CA ARG A 562 -13.89 -20.99 -9.19
C ARG A 562 -13.98 -21.36 -10.67
N GLU A 563 -14.85 -22.28 -11.04
CA GLU A 563 -14.95 -22.80 -12.40
C GLU A 563 -15.80 -21.92 -13.32
N THR A 564 -16.83 -21.30 -12.76
CA THR A 564 -17.83 -20.57 -13.54
C THR A 564 -17.85 -19.06 -13.33
N GLY A 565 -17.26 -18.57 -12.22
CA GLY A 565 -17.37 -17.18 -11.80
C GLY A 565 -18.71 -16.81 -11.17
N ALA A 566 -19.63 -17.76 -10.98
CA ALA A 566 -20.92 -17.49 -10.34
C ALA A 566 -20.76 -17.01 -8.89
N VAL A 567 -21.54 -16.00 -8.50
CA VAL A 567 -21.55 -15.51 -7.11
C VAL A 567 -22.23 -16.53 -6.21
N LEU A 568 -21.47 -17.09 -5.26
CA LEU A 568 -21.97 -18.04 -4.25
C LEU A 568 -22.43 -17.32 -2.98
N TRP A 569 -21.69 -16.26 -2.59
CA TRP A 569 -21.96 -15.50 -1.37
C TRP A 569 -21.37 -14.10 -1.48
N ARG A 570 -21.93 -13.16 -0.72
CA ARG A 570 -21.41 -11.80 -0.61
C ARG A 570 -21.65 -11.20 0.76
N MET A 571 -20.76 -10.31 1.20
CA MET A 571 -20.89 -9.53 2.43
C MET A 571 -20.44 -8.09 2.21
N GLU A 572 -21.27 -7.12 2.59
CA GLU A 572 -20.85 -5.73 2.68
C GLU A 572 -19.94 -5.55 3.91
N THR A 573 -18.69 -5.13 3.68
CA THR A 573 -17.75 -4.82 4.75
C THR A 573 -17.66 -3.32 5.04
N ALA A 574 -18.13 -2.44 4.13
CA ALA A 574 -18.19 -0.99 4.31
C ALA A 574 -19.33 -0.55 5.22
N ARG A 575 -19.57 -1.26 6.29
CA ARG A 575 -20.61 -1.03 7.31
C ARG A 575 -20.02 -0.91 8.71
N GLU A 576 -20.87 -0.59 9.69
CA GLU A 576 -20.49 -0.55 11.09
C GLU A 576 -20.38 -1.97 11.68
N PHE A 577 -19.38 -2.17 12.52
CA PHE A 577 -19.14 -3.40 13.29
C PHE A 577 -18.89 -3.06 14.75
N GLU A 578 -19.28 -3.96 15.63
CA GLU A 578 -18.85 -3.98 17.03
C GLU A 578 -17.48 -4.69 17.12
N THR A 579 -16.53 -4.10 17.85
CA THR A 579 -15.19 -4.64 18.04
C THR A 579 -15.08 -5.46 19.30
N LEU A 580 -14.01 -6.26 19.43
CA LEU A 580 -13.70 -7.00 20.69
C LEU A 580 -13.52 -6.10 21.92
N ARG A 581 -13.34 -4.78 21.73
CA ARG A 581 -13.31 -3.79 22.83
C ARG A 581 -14.70 -3.26 23.22
N GLY A 582 -15.76 -3.68 22.56
CA GLY A 582 -17.11 -3.10 22.73
C GLY A 582 -17.25 -1.71 22.14
N THR A 583 -16.31 -1.28 21.29
CA THR A 583 -16.39 -0.02 20.52
C THR A 583 -16.89 -0.30 19.11
N LYS A 584 -17.37 0.75 18.44
CA LYS A 584 -17.79 0.64 17.04
C LYS A 584 -16.67 1.05 16.11
N THR A 585 -16.59 0.34 14.97
CA THR A 585 -15.73 0.71 13.85
C THR A 585 -16.51 0.58 12.54
N ARG A 586 -16.02 1.21 11.50
CA ARG A 586 -16.54 1.06 10.15
C ARG A 586 -15.48 0.49 9.24
N GLY A 587 -15.85 -0.53 8.47
CA GLY A 587 -15.04 -0.98 7.32
C GLY A 587 -15.21 -0.04 6.13
N GLY A 588 -14.48 -0.29 5.05
CA GLY A 588 -14.46 0.53 3.85
C GLY A 588 -14.09 -0.28 2.62
N ALA A 589 -13.43 0.35 1.64
CA ALA A 589 -13.02 -0.30 0.40
C ALA A 589 -12.15 -1.54 0.62
N LEU A 590 -12.35 -2.56 -0.19
CA LEU A 590 -11.45 -3.69 -0.35
C LEU A 590 -10.60 -3.42 -1.60
N TYR A 591 -9.40 -2.90 -1.39
CA TYR A 591 -8.58 -2.33 -2.45
C TYR A 591 -7.08 -2.40 -2.14
N GLY A 592 -6.23 -2.11 -3.11
CA GLY A 592 -4.79 -2.05 -2.92
C GLY A 592 -4.15 -3.43 -2.82
N THR A 593 -3.02 -3.50 -2.11
CA THR A 593 -2.31 -4.77 -1.89
C THR A 593 -2.98 -5.71 -0.87
N VAL A 594 -4.16 -5.32 -0.38
CA VAL A 594 -4.85 -5.95 0.76
C VAL A 594 -5.99 -6.85 0.27
N GLY A 595 -5.65 -8.06 -0.13
CA GLY A 595 -6.65 -9.08 -0.47
C GLY A 595 -7.08 -9.92 0.74
N PRO A 596 -8.12 -10.75 0.58
CA PRO A 596 -8.48 -11.75 1.58
C PRO A 596 -7.31 -12.71 1.87
N MET A 597 -7.20 -13.20 3.10
CA MET A 597 -6.20 -14.18 3.54
C MET A 597 -6.90 -15.30 4.32
N TYR A 598 -6.52 -16.53 4.06
CA TYR A 598 -7.05 -17.70 4.74
C TYR A 598 -5.97 -18.41 5.57
N ALA A 599 -6.33 -18.81 6.77
CA ALA A 599 -5.53 -19.68 7.61
C ALA A 599 -6.44 -20.46 8.59
N ASN A 600 -6.18 -21.75 8.72
CA ASN A 600 -6.78 -22.61 9.75
C ASN A 600 -8.31 -22.48 9.88
N GLY A 601 -9.03 -22.59 8.77
CA GLY A 601 -10.49 -22.51 8.76
C GLY A 601 -11.07 -21.10 8.93
N ARG A 602 -10.25 -20.04 8.85
CA ARG A 602 -10.70 -18.65 8.95
C ARG A 602 -10.24 -17.80 7.77
N LEU A 603 -11.13 -16.92 7.34
CA LEU A 603 -10.84 -15.90 6.35
C LEU A 603 -10.67 -14.56 7.05
N PHE A 604 -9.56 -13.87 6.78
CA PHE A 604 -9.24 -12.56 7.34
C PHE A 604 -9.33 -11.50 6.25
N VAL A 605 -10.03 -10.40 6.56
CA VAL A 605 -10.30 -9.33 5.61
C VAL A 605 -9.98 -7.99 6.26
N SER A 606 -8.99 -7.28 5.69
CA SER A 606 -8.70 -5.89 6.06
C SER A 606 -9.58 -4.96 5.24
N SER A 607 -10.57 -4.32 5.86
CA SER A 607 -11.55 -3.46 5.20
C SER A 607 -11.32 -2.00 5.55
N GLY A 608 -10.98 -1.17 4.52
CA GLY A 608 -10.80 0.26 4.72
C GLY A 608 -9.63 0.92 4.01
N TYR A 609 -9.35 0.58 2.77
CA TYR A 609 -8.28 1.21 1.99
C TYR A 609 -8.67 2.62 1.55
N GLY A 610 -8.03 3.64 2.13
CA GLY A 610 -8.48 5.03 2.00
C GLY A 610 -8.35 5.68 0.62
N GLN A 611 -7.48 5.18 -0.28
CA GLN A 611 -7.31 5.73 -1.63
C GLN A 611 -8.55 5.56 -2.53
N ALA A 612 -9.45 4.65 -2.17
CA ALA A 612 -10.68 4.38 -2.90
C ALA A 612 -11.87 5.21 -2.38
N GLU A 613 -11.64 6.37 -1.77
CA GLU A 613 -12.65 7.28 -1.21
C GLU A 613 -13.58 6.67 -0.15
N ARG A 614 -13.38 5.39 0.21
CA ARG A 614 -14.11 4.67 1.26
C ARG A 614 -13.15 4.20 2.36
N PRO A 615 -12.58 5.13 3.14
CA PRO A 615 -11.71 4.76 4.25
C PRO A 615 -12.47 3.97 5.30
N GLY A 616 -11.76 3.09 6.00
CA GLY A 616 -12.30 2.29 7.08
C GLY A 616 -11.19 1.69 7.93
N ASN A 617 -11.56 1.05 9.03
CA ASN A 617 -10.63 0.53 10.02
C ASN A 617 -11.19 -0.73 10.67
N ALA A 618 -11.33 -1.79 9.88
CA ALA A 618 -11.82 -3.07 10.39
C ALA A 618 -11.00 -4.24 9.84
N LEU A 619 -10.31 -4.97 10.72
CA LEU A 619 -9.85 -6.32 10.44
C LEU A 619 -10.95 -7.29 10.91
N ILE A 620 -11.47 -8.06 9.98
CA ILE A 620 -12.63 -8.94 10.15
C ILE A 620 -12.16 -10.39 10.00
N ALA A 621 -12.47 -11.24 10.97
CA ALA A 621 -12.31 -12.69 10.87
C ALA A 621 -13.66 -13.35 10.61
N LEU A 622 -13.70 -14.20 9.60
CA LEU A 622 -14.88 -14.97 9.18
C LEU A 622 -14.59 -16.47 9.27
N ALA A 623 -15.58 -17.26 9.64
CA ALA A 623 -15.57 -18.71 9.53
C ALA A 623 -16.99 -19.22 9.31
N PRO A 624 -17.18 -20.47 8.82
CA PRO A 624 -18.49 -21.13 8.81
C PRO A 624 -19.06 -21.26 10.22
N GLU A 625 -20.41 -21.12 10.36
CA GLU A 625 -21.15 -21.35 11.60
C GLU A 625 -21.28 -22.85 11.92
#